data_4c856c3e0b48b8d90a749886e23e2ac4
#
_entry.id   4c856c3e0b48b8d90a749886e23e2ac4
#
_cell.length_a   1.000
_cell.length_b   1.000
_cell.length_c   1.000
_cell.angle_alpha   90.00
_cell.angle_beta   90.00
_cell.angle_gamma   90.00
#
_symmetry.space_group_name_H-M   'P 1'
#
loop_
_entity.id
_entity.type
_entity.pdbx_description
1 polymer ?
#
loop_
_entity_poly.entity_id
_entity_poly.type
_entity_poly.pdbx_seq_one_letter_code
_entity_poly.pdbx_strand_id
1 'polypeptide(L)'
;FVRVNKLNVKINYDDILVIESLKDYIKIITKNKNFIVHTTLTSFTESLPRNKFIRIHRSTTAAIDKIDVIDGSNAYINKLPYKIGGSYKESFKNLVVNFN
;
A
#
# COMPACT_ATOMS: atom_id res chain seq x y z
N PHE A 1 8.14 13.89 1.69
CA PHE A 1 7.59 14.49 2.92
C PHE A 1 6.07 14.44 2.90
N VAL A 2 5.48 14.10 4.03
CA VAL A 2 4.02 14.14 4.22
C VAL A 2 3.67 15.10 5.34
N ARG A 3 2.47 15.66 5.29
CA ARG A 3 2.01 16.61 6.29
C ARG A 3 1.27 15.87 7.41
N VAL A 4 1.82 15.93 8.61
CA VAL A 4 1.23 15.31 9.80
C VAL A 4 1.17 16.38 10.89
N ASN A 5 -0.04 16.72 11.33
CA ASN A 5 -0.25 17.74 12.39
C ASN A 5 0.58 19.01 12.18
N LYS A 6 0.48 19.59 10.97
CA LYS A 6 1.17 20.84 10.60
C LYS A 6 2.70 20.68 10.46
N LEU A 7 3.22 19.48 10.61
CA LEU A 7 4.64 19.20 10.40
C LEU A 7 4.83 18.47 9.08
N ASN A 8 5.93 18.77 8.38
CA ASN A 8 6.32 18.03 7.20
C ASN A 8 7.28 16.94 7.65
N VAL A 9 6.83 15.70 7.55
CA VAL A 9 7.57 14.54 8.02
C VAL A 9 8.12 13.76 6.84
N LYS A 10 9.40 13.45 6.88
CA LYS A 10 10.04 12.65 5.85
C LYS A 10 9.76 11.17 6.10
N ILE A 11 9.28 10.49 5.08
CA ILE A 11 9.06 9.03 5.12
C ILE A 11 9.78 8.44 3.92
N ASN A 12 10.69 7.50 4.17
CA ASN A 12 11.40 6.81 3.09
C ASN A 12 10.48 5.74 2.49
N TYR A 13 10.47 5.64 1.17
CA TYR A 13 9.65 4.63 0.49
C TYR A 13 9.95 3.22 0.99
N ASP A 14 11.21 2.92 1.26
CA ASP A 14 11.62 1.59 1.70
C ASP A 14 11.10 1.20 3.08
N ASP A 15 10.63 2.16 3.86
CA ASP A 15 10.06 1.90 5.19
C ASP A 15 8.56 1.63 5.13
N ILE A 16 7.90 2.00 4.04
CA ILE A 16 6.46 1.85 3.91
C ILE A 16 6.11 0.40 3.59
N LEU A 17 5.20 -0.17 4.39
CA LEU A 17 4.70 -1.53 4.18
C LEU A 17 3.39 -1.52 3.39
N VAL A 18 2.43 -0.75 3.88
CA VAL A 18 1.10 -0.70 3.29
C VAL A 18 0.44 0.63 3.64
N ILE A 19 -0.49 1.06 2.80
CA ILE A 19 -1.22 2.31 3.01
C ILE A 19 -2.71 1.99 2.92
N GLU A 20 -3.46 2.38 3.95
CA GLU A 20 -4.90 2.11 4.04
C GLU A 20 -5.70 3.40 4.04
N SER A 21 -6.88 3.34 3.42
CA SER A 21 -7.82 4.45 3.40
C SER A 21 -8.64 4.46 4.69
N LEU A 22 -8.78 5.66 5.29
CA LEU A 22 -9.60 5.89 6.49
C LEU A 22 -10.49 7.11 6.23
N LYS A 23 -11.63 6.94 5.61
CA LYS A 23 -12.50 8.07 5.23
C LYS A 23 -11.71 9.16 4.50
N ASP A 24 -11.56 10.33 5.15
CA ASP A 24 -10.89 11.51 4.56
C ASP A 24 -9.37 11.46 4.77
N TYR A 25 -8.87 10.39 5.39
CA TYR A 25 -7.46 10.24 5.71
C TYR A 25 -6.91 8.97 5.13
N ILE A 26 -5.59 8.88 5.12
CA ILE A 26 -4.90 7.61 4.87
C ILE A 26 -4.04 7.28 6.07
N LYS A 27 -3.79 5.99 6.25
CA LYS A 27 -2.87 5.48 7.27
C LYS A 27 -1.68 4.87 6.56
N ILE A 28 -0.51 5.47 6.75
CA ILE A 28 0.73 4.95 6.18
C ILE A 28 1.37 4.08 7.25
N ILE A 29 1.43 2.78 6.98
CA ILE A 29 1.99 1.80 7.92
C ILE A 29 3.44 1.56 7.53
N THR A 30 4.36 1.88 8.44
CA THR A 30 5.78 1.67 8.23
C THR A 30 6.32 0.60 9.19
N LYS A 31 7.59 0.26 9.02
CA LYS A 31 8.25 -0.73 9.89
C LYS A 31 8.22 -0.33 11.35
N ASN A 32 8.27 0.95 11.64
CA ASN A 32 8.43 1.46 13.00
C ASN A 32 7.17 2.06 13.58
N LYS A 33 6.40 2.79 12.78
CA LYS A 33 5.20 3.47 13.27
C LYS A 33 4.26 3.79 12.12
N ASN A 34 3.07 4.26 12.46
CA ASN A 34 2.05 4.63 11.49
C ASN A 34 1.89 6.15 11.45
N PHE A 35 1.49 6.65 10.28
CA PHE A 35 1.23 8.07 10.08
C PHE A 35 -0.18 8.24 9.52
N ILE A 36 -0.91 9.22 10.04
CA ILE A 36 -2.24 9.57 9.54
C ILE A 36 -2.10 10.86 8.75
N VAL A 37 -2.51 10.85 7.49
CA VAL A 37 -2.35 11.99 6.59
C VAL A 37 -3.70 12.32 5.96
N HIS A 38 -4.04 13.60 5.90
CA HIS A 38 -5.29 14.07 5.30
C HIS A 38 -5.14 14.15 3.78
N THR A 39 -5.49 13.09 3.11
CA THR A 39 -5.49 13.00 1.65
C THR A 39 -6.27 11.76 1.24
N THR A 40 -6.50 11.58 -0.05
CA THR A 40 -7.14 10.37 -0.55
C THR A 40 -6.09 9.33 -0.91
N LEU A 41 -6.47 8.06 -0.82
CA LEU A 41 -5.57 6.97 -1.19
C LEU A 41 -5.20 7.04 -2.68
N THR A 42 -6.15 7.39 -3.53
CA THR A 42 -5.90 7.51 -4.97
C THR A 42 -4.85 8.58 -5.26
N SER A 43 -5.02 9.79 -4.70
CA SER A 43 -4.07 10.87 -4.91
C SER A 43 -2.69 10.52 -4.39
N PHE A 44 -2.63 9.93 -3.20
CA PHE A 44 -1.35 9.57 -2.61
C PHE A 44 -0.65 8.48 -3.42
N THR A 45 -1.39 7.44 -3.82
CA THR A 45 -0.85 6.34 -4.61
C THR A 45 -0.28 6.83 -5.94
N GLU A 46 -0.98 7.78 -6.59
CA GLU A 46 -0.51 8.34 -7.85
C GLU A 46 0.81 9.10 -7.71
N SER A 47 1.12 9.58 -6.52
CA SER A 47 2.38 10.28 -6.25
C SER A 47 3.55 9.32 -5.98
N LEU A 48 3.28 8.03 -5.80
CA LEU A 48 4.29 7.04 -5.46
C LEU A 48 4.89 6.39 -6.71
N PRO A 49 6.15 5.91 -6.62
CA PRO A 49 6.76 5.19 -7.75
C PRO A 49 5.97 3.93 -8.09
N ARG A 50 5.60 3.78 -9.36
CA ARG A 50 4.80 2.64 -9.82
C ARG A 50 5.52 1.31 -9.73
N ASN A 51 6.83 1.33 -9.79
CA ASN A 51 7.63 0.11 -9.67
C ASN A 51 7.81 -0.35 -8.23
N LYS A 52 7.37 0.46 -7.26
CA LYS A 52 7.52 0.15 -5.83
C LYS A 52 6.20 -0.09 -5.11
N PHE A 53 5.11 0.44 -5.64
CA PHE A 53 3.80 0.35 -4.98
C PHE A 53 2.72 -0.08 -5.94
N ILE A 54 1.77 -0.85 -5.44
CA ILE A 54 0.66 -1.35 -6.24
C ILE A 54 -0.65 -1.23 -5.47
N ARG A 55 -1.69 -0.75 -6.14
CA ARG A 55 -3.03 -0.74 -5.57
C ARG A 55 -3.56 -2.17 -5.57
N ILE A 56 -3.93 -2.70 -4.42
CA ILE A 56 -4.40 -4.08 -4.30
C ILE A 56 -5.89 -4.17 -3.96
N HIS A 57 -6.47 -3.07 -3.50
CA HIS A 57 -7.87 -3.01 -3.11
C HIS A 57 -8.30 -1.53 -3.18
N ARG A 58 -9.61 -1.28 -3.25
CA ARG A 58 -10.08 0.11 -3.27
C ARG A 58 -9.63 0.87 -2.01
N SER A 59 -9.34 0.18 -0.93
CA SER A 59 -8.91 0.78 0.33
C SER A 59 -7.45 0.53 0.69
N THR A 60 -6.66 -0.09 -0.17
CA THR A 60 -5.30 -0.52 0.19
C THR A 60 -4.32 -0.41 -0.96
N THR A 61 -3.15 0.16 -0.68
CA THR A 61 -1.99 0.17 -1.58
C THR A 61 -0.84 -0.51 -0.84
N ALA A 62 -0.13 -1.40 -1.50
CA ALA A 62 0.94 -2.18 -0.89
C ALA A 62 2.30 -1.86 -1.50
N ALA A 63 3.34 -1.96 -0.68
CA ALA A 63 4.72 -1.92 -1.16
C ALA A 63 5.05 -3.28 -1.78
N ILE A 64 5.37 -3.31 -3.07
CA ILE A 64 5.59 -4.55 -3.80
C ILE A 64 6.68 -5.39 -3.14
N ASP A 65 7.79 -4.77 -2.76
CA ASP A 65 8.92 -5.47 -2.16
C ASP A 65 8.62 -6.06 -0.77
N LYS A 66 7.56 -5.63 -0.14
CA LYS A 66 7.18 -6.09 1.20
C LYS A 66 6.15 -7.21 1.17
N ILE A 67 5.64 -7.55 -0.01
CA ILE A 67 4.71 -8.66 -0.15
C ILE A 67 5.51 -9.96 -0.12
N ASP A 68 5.29 -10.77 0.91
CA ASP A 68 6.00 -12.03 1.07
C ASP A 68 5.31 -13.19 0.36
N VAL A 69 3.98 -13.19 0.37
CA VAL A 69 3.17 -14.29 -0.16
C VAL A 69 1.93 -13.71 -0.82
N ILE A 70 1.54 -14.26 -1.95
CA ILE A 70 0.28 -13.95 -2.61
C ILE A 70 -0.47 -15.27 -2.79
N ASP A 71 -1.64 -15.39 -2.18
CA ASP A 71 -2.56 -16.49 -2.49
C ASP A 71 -3.63 -15.95 -3.45
N GLY A 72 -4.66 -16.67 -3.73
CA GLY A 72 -5.69 -16.22 -4.70
C GLY A 72 -6.53 -15.04 -4.20
N SER A 73 -6.47 -14.69 -2.92
CA SER A 73 -7.36 -13.70 -2.30
C SER A 73 -6.63 -12.63 -1.51
N ASN A 74 -5.43 -12.90 -1.02
CA ASN A 74 -4.71 -12.00 -0.13
C ASN A 74 -3.24 -11.86 -0.52
N ALA A 75 -2.70 -10.68 -0.22
CA ALA A 75 -1.27 -10.44 -0.20
C ALA A 75 -0.85 -10.36 1.27
N TYR A 76 0.21 -11.07 1.64
CA TYR A 76 0.69 -11.10 3.01
C TYR A 76 1.90 -10.20 3.17
N ILE A 77 1.79 -9.24 4.08
CA ILE A 77 2.85 -8.29 4.38
C ILE A 77 3.07 -8.33 5.88
N ASN A 78 4.31 -8.60 6.29
CA ASN A 78 4.67 -8.72 7.70
C ASN A 78 3.73 -9.71 8.42
N LYS A 79 3.46 -10.84 7.76
CA LYS A 79 2.61 -11.94 8.26
C LYS A 79 1.13 -11.59 8.42
N LEU A 80 0.71 -10.44 7.93
CA LEU A 80 -0.69 -10.03 7.98
C LEU A 80 -1.32 -10.10 6.60
N PRO A 81 -2.56 -10.62 6.49
CA PRO A 81 -3.24 -10.69 5.21
C PRO A 81 -3.90 -9.35 4.85
N TYR A 82 -3.74 -8.96 3.60
CA TYR A 82 -4.42 -7.80 3.03
C TYR A 82 -5.18 -8.26 1.81
N LYS A 83 -6.47 -8.03 1.80
CA LYS A 83 -7.35 -8.52 0.74
C LYS A 83 -7.01 -7.90 -0.62
N ILE A 84 -6.98 -8.74 -1.65
CA ILE A 84 -6.87 -8.30 -3.03
C ILE A 84 -8.27 -8.19 -3.59
N GLY A 85 -8.68 -6.99 -3.99
CA GLY A 85 -9.98 -6.79 -4.61
C GLY A 85 -10.04 -7.47 -5.98
N GLY A 86 -11.23 -7.98 -6.32
CA GLY A 86 -11.40 -8.72 -7.59
C GLY A 86 -10.96 -7.93 -8.81
N SER A 87 -11.28 -6.63 -8.84
CA SER A 87 -10.89 -5.76 -9.96
C SER A 87 -9.40 -5.44 -10.01
N TYR A 88 -8.66 -5.78 -8.94
CA TYR A 88 -7.22 -5.50 -8.87
C TYR A 88 -6.35 -6.72 -9.12
N LYS A 89 -6.94 -7.90 -9.23
CA LYS A 89 -6.17 -9.13 -9.45
C LYS A 89 -5.38 -9.12 -10.75
N GLU A 90 -5.90 -8.46 -11.75
CA GLU A 90 -5.23 -8.35 -13.05
C GLU A 90 -3.85 -7.73 -12.93
N SER A 91 -3.69 -6.77 -12.02
CA SER A 91 -2.41 -6.08 -11.82
C SER A 91 -1.31 -7.01 -11.31
N PHE A 92 -1.68 -8.16 -10.74
CA PHE A 92 -0.71 -9.11 -10.21
C PHE A 92 -0.18 -10.09 -11.25
N LYS A 93 -0.80 -10.15 -12.42
CA LYS A 93 -0.37 -11.10 -13.46
C LYS A 93 1.06 -10.88 -13.91
N ASN A 94 1.53 -9.63 -13.84
CA ASN A 94 2.90 -9.30 -14.22
C ASN A 94 3.89 -9.48 -13.08
N LEU A 95 3.41 -9.68 -11.85
CA LEU A 95 4.25 -9.86 -10.68
C LEU A 95 4.45 -11.32 -10.33
N VAL A 96 3.52 -12.18 -10.70
CA VAL A 96 3.49 -13.58 -10.27
C VAL A 96 3.45 -14.49 -11.46
N VAL A 97 4.41 -15.43 -11.51
CA VAL A 97 4.40 -16.48 -12.52
C VAL A 97 3.29 -17.48 -12.17
N ASN A 98 2.41 -17.76 -13.12
CA ASN A 98 1.27 -18.68 -12.93
C ASN A 98 0.28 -18.22 -11.87
N PHE A 99 0.06 -16.92 -11.78
CA PHE A 99 -0.95 -16.38 -10.88
C PHE A 99 -2.37 -16.74 -11.35
N ASN A 100 -3.18 -17.23 -10.43
CA ASN A 100 -4.57 -17.58 -10.67
C ASN A 100 -5.54 -16.73 -9.87
#